data_23460afd2dd734631c95a823e1e5a8bf
#
_entry.id   23460afd2dd734631c95a823e1e5a8bf
#
_cell.length_a   1.000
_cell.length_b   1.000
_cell.length_c   1.000
_cell.angle_alpha   90.00
_cell.angle_beta   90.00
_cell.angle_gamma   90.00
#
_symmetry.space_group_name_H-M   'P 1'
#
loop_
_entity.id
_entity.type
_entity.pdbx_description
1 polymer ?
#
loop_
_entity_poly.entity_id
_entity_poly.type
_entity_poly.pdbx_seq_one_letter_code
_entity_poly.pdbx_strand_id
1 'polypeptide(L)'
;MGLKPLYDLGEAPPLGEVPEKMHAFTVRQDRFGEPTKAWQREIINTPSIGSKDVLVYVMATGINYNNVWAGLGFPVDVIADRQKKGEEEEFHAGGSDAAGIVWAVGKEVSDVNVGDEVVVHSGWWEPEDPWVLS
;
A
#
# COMPACT_ATOMS: atom_id res chain seq x y z
N MET A 1 18.01 19.09 -8.94
CA MET A 1 17.04 19.54 -7.93
C MET A 1 17.00 18.54 -6.80
N GLY A 2 16.84 19.01 -5.58
CA GLY A 2 16.73 18.12 -4.43
C GLY A 2 15.42 17.31 -4.42
N LEU A 3 15.40 16.22 -3.69
CA LEU A 3 14.21 15.40 -3.44
C LEU A 3 13.09 16.25 -2.81
N LYS A 4 11.90 16.20 -3.39
CA LYS A 4 10.72 16.85 -2.81
C LYS A 4 10.14 15.95 -1.71
N PRO A 5 9.61 16.48 -0.62
CA PRO A 5 8.93 15.67 0.40
C PRO A 5 7.64 15.04 -0.14
N LEU A 6 7.01 15.66 -1.14
CA LEU A 6 5.81 15.20 -1.82
C LEU A 6 5.89 15.60 -3.30
N TYR A 7 5.52 14.71 -4.20
CA TYR A 7 5.38 14.95 -5.63
C TYR A 7 3.90 15.14 -5.99
N ASP A 8 3.61 15.97 -6.97
CA ASP A 8 2.26 16.20 -7.45
C ASP A 8 1.70 14.96 -8.18
N LEU A 9 0.36 14.89 -8.28
CA LEU A 9 -0.29 13.83 -9.05
C LEU A 9 0.19 13.86 -10.51
N GLY A 10 0.63 12.71 -10.99
CA GLY A 10 1.18 12.57 -12.34
C GLY A 10 2.67 12.93 -12.46
N GLU A 11 3.30 13.39 -11.39
CA GLU A 11 4.73 13.62 -11.31
C GLU A 11 5.40 12.43 -10.60
N ALA A 12 6.37 11.80 -11.23
CA ALA A 12 7.16 10.74 -10.62
C ALA A 12 8.46 11.32 -10.01
N PRO A 13 8.87 10.85 -8.82
CA PRO A 13 10.22 11.14 -8.33
C PRO A 13 11.28 10.53 -9.25
N PRO A 14 12.53 10.99 -9.20
CA PRO A 14 13.62 10.28 -9.86
C PRO A 14 13.72 8.84 -9.40
N LEU A 15 14.02 7.92 -10.33
CA LEU A 15 14.09 6.49 -10.05
C LEU A 15 15.01 6.20 -8.85
N GLY A 16 14.49 5.45 -7.88
CA GLY A 16 15.20 5.09 -6.66
C GLY A 16 15.15 6.15 -5.55
N GLU A 17 14.60 7.33 -5.81
CA GLU A 17 14.41 8.35 -4.79
C GLU A 17 13.00 8.24 -4.18
N VAL A 18 12.92 7.92 -2.89
CA VAL A 18 11.66 7.73 -2.17
C VAL A 18 11.28 9.01 -1.45
N PRO A 19 10.16 9.67 -1.83
CA PRO A 19 9.69 10.86 -1.13
C PRO A 19 9.15 10.50 0.26
N GLU A 20 9.18 11.45 1.18
CA GLU A 20 8.66 11.27 2.55
C GLU A 20 7.16 10.96 2.56
N LYS A 21 6.41 11.58 1.64
CA LYS A 21 4.95 11.52 1.57
C LYS A 21 4.46 11.14 0.19
N MET A 22 3.27 10.56 0.16
CA MET A 22 2.61 10.16 -1.07
C MET A 22 1.10 10.41 -1.02
N HIS A 23 0.48 10.51 -2.19
CA HIS A 23 -0.97 10.48 -2.32
C HIS A 23 -1.47 9.02 -2.26
N ALA A 24 -2.56 8.80 -1.53
CA ALA A 24 -3.21 7.49 -1.46
C ALA A 24 -4.72 7.64 -1.35
N PHE A 25 -5.47 6.64 -1.80
CA PHE A 25 -6.86 6.48 -1.43
C PHE A 25 -6.93 5.69 -0.14
N THR A 26 -7.54 6.28 0.89
CA THR A 26 -7.64 5.69 2.22
C THR A 26 -9.08 5.65 2.70
N VAL A 27 -9.36 4.70 3.57
CA VAL A 27 -10.58 4.65 4.37
C VAL A 27 -10.22 4.78 5.85
N ARG A 28 -11.11 5.38 6.65
CA ARG A 28 -11.01 5.50 8.10
C ARG A 28 -12.29 4.98 8.75
N GLN A 29 -12.22 4.53 9.99
CA GLN A 29 -13.36 3.93 10.69
C GLN A 29 -14.57 4.87 10.79
N ASP A 30 -14.34 6.18 10.99
CA ASP A 30 -15.39 7.20 11.05
C ASP A 30 -16.08 7.47 9.70
N ARG A 31 -15.51 6.94 8.61
CA ARG A 31 -16.05 7.07 7.25
C ARG A 31 -16.62 5.78 6.68
N PHE A 32 -16.62 4.68 7.43
CA PHE A 32 -17.20 3.42 6.96
C PHE A 32 -18.65 3.59 6.50
N GLY A 33 -18.99 3.03 5.34
CA GLY A 33 -20.30 3.11 4.75
C GLY A 33 -20.27 3.07 3.24
N GLU A 34 -20.98 3.98 2.58
CA GLU A 34 -21.02 4.04 1.12
C GLU A 34 -19.59 4.20 0.54
N PRO A 35 -19.09 3.22 -0.24
CA PRO A 35 -17.69 3.22 -0.68
C PRO A 35 -17.25 4.49 -1.40
N THR A 36 -18.14 5.10 -2.19
CA THR A 36 -17.85 6.34 -2.92
C THR A 36 -17.60 7.54 -1.99
N LYS A 37 -18.01 7.46 -0.73
CA LYS A 37 -17.77 8.47 0.31
C LYS A 37 -16.69 8.06 1.28
N ALA A 38 -16.61 6.76 1.58
CA ALA A 38 -15.64 6.19 2.51
C ALA A 38 -14.19 6.34 2.01
N TRP A 39 -13.96 6.08 0.74
CA TRP A 39 -12.67 6.24 0.10
C TRP A 39 -12.39 7.70 -0.23
N GLN A 40 -11.32 8.23 0.35
CA GLN A 40 -10.88 9.60 0.10
C GLN A 40 -9.39 9.64 -0.20
N ARG A 41 -8.99 10.59 -1.06
CA ARG A 41 -7.59 10.82 -1.33
C ARG A 41 -6.98 11.60 -0.17
N GLU A 42 -5.94 11.05 0.41
CA GLU A 42 -5.18 11.68 1.48
C GLU A 42 -3.69 11.70 1.15
N ILE A 43 -2.95 12.55 1.83
CA ILE A 43 -1.49 12.54 1.83
C ILE A 43 -1.06 11.77 3.08
N ILE A 44 -0.33 10.69 2.86
CA ILE A 44 0.19 9.82 3.92
C ILE A 44 1.70 9.73 3.83
N ASN A 45 2.33 9.24 4.87
CA ASN A 45 3.76 8.91 4.81
C ASN A 45 3.97 7.76 3.83
N THR A 46 5.04 7.84 3.05
CA THR A 46 5.47 6.71 2.23
C THR A 46 5.87 5.56 3.16
N PRO A 47 5.43 4.31 2.89
CA PRO A 47 5.79 3.17 3.73
C PRO A 47 7.31 2.99 3.83
N SER A 48 7.80 2.76 5.04
CA SER A 48 9.17 2.31 5.25
C SER A 48 9.29 0.82 4.91
N ILE A 49 10.45 0.40 4.46
CA ILE A 49 10.72 -1.00 4.13
C ILE A 49 11.75 -1.60 5.09
N GLY A 50 11.54 -2.87 5.44
CA GLY A 50 12.48 -3.70 6.17
C GLY A 50 13.56 -4.30 5.27
N SER A 51 14.40 -5.16 5.84
CA SER A 51 15.53 -5.75 5.12
C SER A 51 15.15 -6.67 3.96
N LYS A 52 13.96 -7.26 4.00
CA LYS A 52 13.44 -8.21 2.99
C LYS A 52 12.33 -7.62 2.11
N ASP A 53 11.98 -6.36 2.31
CA ASP A 53 10.86 -5.74 1.62
C ASP A 53 11.28 -5.09 0.31
N VAL A 54 10.31 -4.93 -0.57
CA VAL A 54 10.44 -4.22 -1.85
C VAL A 54 9.39 -3.11 -1.89
N LEU A 55 9.82 -1.89 -2.19
CA LEU A 55 8.91 -0.78 -2.43
C LEU A 55 8.65 -0.65 -3.93
N VAL A 56 7.39 -0.70 -4.31
CA VAL A 56 6.96 -0.60 -5.71
C VAL A 56 6.25 0.73 -5.94
N TYR A 57 6.71 1.48 -6.94
CA TYR A 57 5.96 2.62 -7.46
C TYR A 57 4.83 2.09 -8.33
N VAL A 58 3.60 2.19 -7.85
CA VAL A 58 2.43 1.60 -8.51
C VAL A 58 2.07 2.40 -9.75
N MET A 59 2.08 1.76 -10.91
CA MET A 59 1.73 2.34 -12.21
C MET A 59 0.31 1.95 -12.64
N ALA A 60 -0.17 0.79 -12.21
CA ALA A 60 -1.51 0.30 -12.50
C ALA A 60 -2.02 -0.58 -11.35
N THR A 61 -3.32 -0.56 -11.15
CA THR A 61 -4.00 -1.40 -10.16
C THR A 61 -5.34 -1.87 -10.71
N GLY A 62 -5.75 -3.09 -10.35
CA GLY A 62 -7.07 -3.60 -10.65
C GLY A 62 -8.11 -3.04 -9.67
N ILE A 63 -9.34 -2.95 -10.15
CA ILE A 63 -10.50 -2.66 -9.30
C ILE A 63 -11.16 -3.98 -8.95
N ASN A 64 -11.29 -4.27 -7.66
CA ASN A 64 -11.96 -5.48 -7.21
C ASN A 64 -12.89 -5.21 -6.02
N TYR A 65 -13.73 -6.20 -5.72
CA TYR A 65 -14.78 -6.05 -4.73
C TYR A 65 -14.28 -5.91 -3.29
N ASN A 66 -13.01 -6.26 -3.02
CA ASN A 66 -12.41 -6.08 -1.71
C ASN A 66 -12.42 -4.62 -1.25
N ASN A 67 -12.31 -3.68 -2.20
CA ASN A 67 -12.41 -2.25 -1.88
C ASN A 67 -13.81 -1.85 -1.41
N VAL A 68 -14.86 -2.54 -1.89
CA VAL A 68 -16.24 -2.33 -1.40
C VAL A 68 -16.34 -2.80 0.05
N TRP A 69 -15.87 -4.01 0.35
CA TRP A 69 -15.87 -4.55 1.71
C TRP A 69 -15.08 -3.67 2.69
N ALA A 70 -13.89 -3.27 2.31
CA ALA A 70 -13.05 -2.39 3.13
C ALA A 70 -13.69 -1.01 3.36
N GLY A 71 -14.33 -0.44 2.34
CA GLY A 71 -15.06 0.83 2.47
C GLY A 71 -16.29 0.74 3.37
N LEU A 72 -16.97 -0.41 3.36
CA LEU A 72 -18.10 -0.68 4.26
C LEU A 72 -17.67 -0.96 5.70
N GLY A 73 -16.41 -1.39 5.93
CA GLY A 73 -15.96 -1.92 7.22
C GLY A 73 -16.64 -3.23 7.60
N PHE A 74 -17.16 -3.98 6.61
CA PHE A 74 -17.92 -5.21 6.78
C PHE A 74 -17.56 -6.21 5.65
N PRO A 75 -17.44 -7.51 5.91
CA PRO A 75 -17.61 -8.20 7.21
C PRO A 75 -16.45 -8.01 8.19
N VAL A 76 -15.34 -7.40 7.76
CA VAL A 76 -14.15 -7.18 8.58
C VAL A 76 -13.82 -5.69 8.65
N ASP A 77 -13.60 -5.18 9.85
CA ASP A 77 -12.93 -3.89 10.05
C ASP A 77 -11.42 -4.10 9.88
N VAL A 78 -10.93 -3.83 8.67
CA VAL A 78 -9.52 -4.03 8.30
C VAL A 78 -8.56 -3.17 9.14
N ILE A 79 -9.01 -2.02 9.63
CA ILE A 79 -8.20 -1.12 10.46
C ILE A 79 -8.06 -1.71 11.85
N ALA A 80 -9.17 -2.05 12.50
CA ALA A 80 -9.16 -2.67 13.84
C ALA A 80 -8.38 -3.99 13.83
N ASP A 81 -8.48 -4.76 12.75
CA ASP A 81 -7.78 -6.03 12.63
C ASP A 81 -6.25 -5.85 12.52
N ARG A 82 -5.80 -4.88 11.73
CA ARG A 82 -4.38 -4.50 11.64
C ARG A 82 -3.85 -3.96 12.97
N GLN A 83 -4.63 -3.12 13.65
CA GLN A 83 -4.25 -2.59 14.98
C GLN A 83 -4.10 -3.68 16.04
N LYS A 84 -4.94 -4.72 16.01
CA LYS A 84 -4.77 -5.90 16.87
C LYS A 84 -3.44 -6.64 16.65
N LYS A 85 -2.86 -6.49 15.46
CA LYS A 85 -1.56 -7.07 15.08
C LYS A 85 -0.38 -6.15 15.34
N GLY A 86 -0.62 -4.99 15.96
CA GLY A 86 0.42 -4.05 16.35
C GLY A 86 0.69 -2.93 15.35
N GLU A 87 -0.12 -2.78 14.31
CA GLU A 87 -0.03 -1.62 13.44
C GLU A 87 -0.72 -0.42 14.11
N GLU A 88 -0.13 0.76 13.96
CA GLU A 88 -0.60 1.98 14.63
C GLU A 88 -1.48 2.87 13.74
N GLU A 89 -1.52 2.60 12.44
CA GLU A 89 -2.24 3.43 11.48
C GLU A 89 -3.75 3.42 11.74
N GLU A 90 -4.33 4.61 11.73
CA GLU A 90 -5.77 4.85 11.86
C GLU A 90 -6.50 4.87 10.52
N PHE A 91 -5.86 4.37 9.48
CA PHE A 91 -6.40 4.31 8.12
C PHE A 91 -5.99 3.00 7.44
N HIS A 92 -6.70 2.66 6.38
CA HIS A 92 -6.32 1.59 5.47
C HIS A 92 -6.17 2.16 4.05
N ALA A 93 -5.02 1.96 3.44
CA ALA A 93 -4.82 2.26 2.02
C ALA A 93 -5.35 1.11 1.16
N GLY A 94 -6.22 1.43 0.22
CA GLY A 94 -6.89 0.42 -0.60
C GLY A 94 -6.02 -0.13 -1.72
N GLY A 95 -6.39 -1.32 -2.17
CA GLY A 95 -5.80 -2.01 -3.31
C GLY A 95 -5.34 -3.41 -2.95
N SER A 96 -5.69 -4.39 -3.80
CA SER A 96 -5.26 -5.79 -3.64
C SER A 96 -4.32 -6.22 -4.77
N ASP A 97 -4.26 -5.46 -5.84
CA ASP A 97 -3.49 -5.76 -7.04
C ASP A 97 -2.62 -4.56 -7.37
N ALA A 98 -1.41 -4.81 -7.79
CA ALA A 98 -0.53 -3.74 -8.26
C ALA A 98 0.42 -4.25 -9.34
N ALA A 99 0.71 -3.39 -10.29
CA ALA A 99 1.84 -3.53 -11.19
C ALA A 99 2.59 -2.21 -11.21
N GLY A 100 3.89 -2.26 -11.31
CA GLY A 100 4.69 -1.04 -11.27
C GLY A 100 6.18 -1.30 -11.38
N ILE A 101 6.94 -0.34 -10.91
CA ILE A 101 8.38 -0.35 -10.99
C ILE A 101 8.96 -0.43 -9.58
N VAL A 102 9.94 -1.29 -9.38
CA VAL A 102 10.69 -1.39 -8.13
C VAL A 102 11.43 -0.08 -7.88
N TRP A 103 11.13 0.59 -6.78
CA TRP A 103 11.69 1.90 -6.45
C TRP A 103 12.74 1.84 -5.35
N ALA A 104 12.59 0.91 -4.41
CA ALA A 104 13.59 0.62 -3.40
C ALA A 104 13.54 -0.85 -3.00
N VAL A 105 14.66 -1.39 -2.54
CA VAL A 105 14.78 -2.78 -2.06
C VAL A 105 15.48 -2.81 -0.72
N GLY A 106 15.06 -3.71 0.15
CA GLY A 106 15.72 -4.00 1.41
C GLY A 106 17.09 -4.66 1.19
N LYS A 107 17.97 -4.56 2.15
CA LYS A 107 19.36 -5.01 2.05
C LYS A 107 19.53 -6.51 1.83
N GLU A 108 18.53 -7.33 2.13
CA GLU A 108 18.54 -8.79 1.97
C GLU A 108 17.81 -9.25 0.70
N VAL A 109 17.24 -8.33 -0.08
CA VAL A 109 16.59 -8.62 -1.35
C VAL A 109 17.66 -8.79 -2.43
N SER A 110 17.63 -9.91 -3.15
CA SER A 110 18.60 -10.24 -4.18
C SER A 110 18.02 -10.63 -5.54
N ASP A 111 16.71 -10.84 -5.60
CA ASP A 111 16.00 -11.40 -6.76
C ASP A 111 15.34 -10.33 -7.64
N VAL A 112 15.24 -9.10 -7.16
CA VAL A 112 14.75 -7.94 -7.92
C VAL A 112 15.64 -6.72 -7.66
N ASN A 113 15.65 -5.79 -8.63
CA ASN A 113 16.46 -4.58 -8.57
C ASN A 113 15.60 -3.33 -8.76
N VAL A 114 16.09 -2.20 -8.28
CA VAL A 114 15.48 -0.90 -8.59
C VAL A 114 15.43 -0.70 -10.10
N GLY A 115 14.24 -0.34 -10.61
CA GLY A 115 13.97 -0.20 -12.04
C GLY A 115 13.29 -1.40 -12.69
N ASP A 116 13.21 -2.54 -12.03
CA ASP A 116 12.51 -3.71 -12.57
C ASP A 116 11.00 -3.47 -12.64
N GLU A 117 10.39 -3.90 -13.73
CA GLU A 117 8.93 -3.93 -13.89
C GLU A 117 8.38 -5.20 -13.22
N VAL A 118 7.39 -5.02 -12.34
CA VAL A 118 6.86 -6.12 -11.54
C VAL A 118 5.34 -6.09 -11.48
N VAL A 119 4.77 -7.29 -11.28
CA VAL A 119 3.38 -7.48 -10.85
C VAL A 119 3.42 -8.02 -9.43
N VAL A 120 2.69 -7.37 -8.52
CA VAL A 120 2.60 -7.81 -7.13
C VAL A 120 1.62 -8.97 -7.03
N HIS A 121 2.08 -10.10 -6.49
CA HIS A 121 1.20 -11.23 -6.20
C HIS A 121 0.32 -10.91 -4.99
N SER A 122 -0.99 -10.99 -5.16
CA SER A 122 -1.98 -10.59 -4.15
C SER A 122 -2.28 -11.67 -3.11
N GLY A 123 -1.35 -12.41 -2.65
CA GLY A 123 -1.63 -13.52 -1.74
C GLY A 123 -0.36 -14.15 -1.21
N TRP A 124 0.56 -13.33 -0.84
CA TRP A 124 1.78 -13.81 -0.19
C TRP A 124 1.59 -13.87 1.33
N TRP A 125 1.87 -15.02 1.90
CA TRP A 125 1.88 -15.26 3.34
C TRP A 125 3.08 -16.12 3.71
N GLU A 126 3.69 -15.82 4.83
CA GLU A 126 4.67 -16.72 5.43
C GLU A 126 3.96 -17.99 5.95
N PRO A 127 4.62 -19.17 5.98
CA PRO A 127 3.99 -20.40 6.45
C PRO A 127 3.41 -20.35 7.87
N GLU A 128 4.00 -19.49 8.71
CA GLU A 128 3.56 -19.26 10.10
C GLU A 128 2.49 -18.18 10.22
N ASP A 129 2.13 -17.52 9.13
CA ASP A 129 1.11 -16.48 9.14
C ASP A 129 -0.26 -17.11 9.43
N PRO A 130 -0.98 -16.66 10.46
CA PRO A 130 -2.28 -17.22 10.83
C PRO A 130 -3.36 -17.06 9.74
N TRP A 131 -3.08 -16.28 8.69
CA TRP A 131 -3.99 -16.06 7.55
C TRP A 131 -3.93 -17.12 6.47
N VAL A 132 -2.94 -17.99 6.49
CA VAL A 132 -2.76 -19.04 5.45
C VAL A 132 -3.94 -20.03 5.43
N LEU A 133 -4.73 -20.08 6.50
CA LEU A 133 -5.82 -21.05 6.69
C LEU A 133 -7.22 -20.45 6.74
N SER A 134 -7.37 -19.17 6.40
CA SER A 134 -8.69 -18.52 6.40
C SER A 134 -9.27 -18.38 5.00
#